data_9af8311270d1c10caee12d3ce6aded87
#
_entry.id   9af8311270d1c10caee12d3ce6aded87
#
_cell.length_a   1.000
_cell.length_b   1.000
_cell.length_c   1.000
_cell.angle_alpha   90.00
_cell.angle_beta   90.00
_cell.angle_gamma   90.00
#
_symmetry.space_group_name_H-M   'P 1'
#
loop_
_entity.id
_entity.type
_entity.pdbx_description
1 polymer ?
#
loop_
_entity_poly.entity_id
_entity_poly.type
_entity_poly.pdbx_seq_one_letter_code
_entity_poly.pdbx_strand_id
1 'polypeptide(L)'
;HKNRKVRVIMNTQQIIETAEEKLIHTYNRYQIVLDKGDGVRLYDTDGKEYLDFGAGIAVFALGYNNKEYNDALKAQIDKLIHTSNLYYNVPAIEAAKKVVEASGLKKAFFTNSGAEAIEGALKMAKRYAYDRDKNSDHEVIAMNHSFHGRTMGALALTGNSHYQEPFGPMISGIKFAEFNNLDSVKALINEKTCA
;
A
#
# COMPACT_ATOMS: atom_id res chain seq x y z
N HIS A 1 33.17 -25.60 17.04
CA HIS A 1 33.21 -24.28 17.69
C HIS A 1 32.30 -23.35 16.91
N LYS A 2 31.03 -23.21 17.35
CA LYS A 2 30.09 -22.23 16.81
C LYS A 2 30.43 -20.88 17.44
N ASN A 3 31.05 -19.99 16.67
CA ASN A 3 31.14 -18.57 17.02
C ASN A 3 29.72 -18.00 17.06
N ARG A 4 29.07 -17.97 18.22
CA ARG A 4 27.95 -17.06 18.50
C ARG A 4 28.53 -15.65 18.42
N LYS A 5 28.38 -14.98 17.28
CA LYS A 5 28.57 -13.53 17.24
C LYS A 5 27.66 -12.94 18.31
N VAL A 6 28.23 -12.35 19.32
CA VAL A 6 27.50 -11.54 20.31
C VAL A 6 26.81 -10.46 19.48
N ARG A 7 25.46 -10.47 19.45
CA ARG A 7 24.69 -9.43 18.80
C ARG A 7 24.96 -8.15 19.58
N VAL A 8 25.75 -7.25 19.00
CA VAL A 8 25.96 -5.92 19.60
C VAL A 8 24.60 -5.25 19.62
N ILE A 9 24.04 -5.07 20.81
CA ILE A 9 22.79 -4.33 21.00
C ILE A 9 23.16 -2.85 20.84
N MET A 10 22.78 -2.26 19.70
CA MET A 10 22.95 -0.82 19.46
C MET A 10 21.99 -0.05 20.39
N ASN A 11 22.44 1.05 20.94
CA ASN A 11 21.57 1.99 21.64
C ASN A 11 20.76 2.82 20.63
N THR A 12 19.75 3.56 21.12
CA THR A 12 18.86 4.40 20.31
C THR A 12 19.62 5.30 19.33
N GLN A 13 20.65 6.01 19.79
CA GLN A 13 21.44 6.91 18.97
C GLN A 13 22.20 6.18 17.87
N GLN A 14 22.84 5.05 18.18
CA GLN A 14 23.56 4.23 17.20
C GLN A 14 22.63 3.65 16.13
N ILE A 15 21.38 3.31 16.47
CA ILE A 15 20.37 2.85 15.51
C ILE A 15 20.01 3.98 14.55
N ILE A 16 19.76 5.18 15.07
CA ILE A 16 19.42 6.36 14.26
C ILE A 16 20.58 6.71 13.32
N GLU A 17 21.80 6.83 13.82
CA GLU A 17 23.00 7.11 13.02
C GLU A 17 23.21 6.07 11.92
N THR A 18 23.05 4.79 12.26
CA THR A 18 23.15 3.71 11.27
C THR A 18 22.05 3.81 10.21
N ALA A 19 20.83 4.16 10.61
CA ALA A 19 19.73 4.35 9.66
C ALA A 19 19.99 5.52 8.70
N GLU A 20 20.47 6.66 9.22
CA GLU A 20 20.81 7.82 8.38
C GLU A 20 21.99 7.54 7.43
N GLU A 21 22.95 6.71 7.85
CA GLU A 21 24.06 6.30 6.99
C GLU A 21 23.65 5.28 5.91
N LYS A 22 22.76 4.34 6.23
CA LYS A 22 22.49 3.14 5.40
C LYS A 22 21.19 3.22 4.60
N LEU A 23 20.24 4.08 4.97
CA LEU A 23 18.96 4.22 4.27
C LEU A 23 18.93 5.52 3.46
N ILE A 24 18.40 5.44 2.25
CA ILE A 24 18.14 6.64 1.46
C ILE A 24 17.14 7.51 2.22
N HIS A 25 17.44 8.81 2.34
CA HIS A 25 16.61 9.78 3.06
C HIS A 25 15.37 10.16 2.23
N THR A 26 14.36 9.28 2.24
CA THR A 26 13.06 9.48 1.57
C THR A 26 11.96 9.97 2.51
N TYR A 27 12.20 9.95 3.82
CA TYR A 27 11.28 10.38 4.87
C TYR A 27 12.01 11.13 5.97
N ASN A 28 11.38 12.20 6.48
CA ASN A 28 11.80 12.87 7.72
C ASN A 28 11.28 12.04 8.90
N ARG A 29 12.12 11.18 9.46
CA ARG A 29 11.74 10.31 10.57
C ARG A 29 11.80 11.05 11.90
N TYR A 30 10.85 10.77 12.78
CA TYR A 30 10.97 11.15 14.17
C TYR A 30 12.16 10.44 14.81
N GLN A 31 12.85 11.12 15.73
CA GLN A 31 14.03 10.60 16.42
C GLN A 31 13.61 9.63 17.56
N ILE A 32 12.81 8.63 17.21
CA ILE A 32 12.25 7.62 18.09
C ILE A 32 12.50 6.27 17.47
N VAL A 33 13.05 5.32 18.23
CA VAL A 33 13.26 3.95 17.79
C VAL A 33 12.26 3.06 18.51
N LEU A 34 11.19 2.70 17.83
CA LEU A 34 10.15 1.81 18.34
C LEU A 34 10.66 0.36 18.32
N ASP A 35 10.48 -0.38 19.43
CA ASP A 35 10.97 -1.74 19.63
C ASP A 35 9.82 -2.76 19.75
N LYS A 36 8.76 -2.43 20.50
CA LYS A 36 7.65 -3.35 20.73
C LYS A 36 6.31 -2.63 20.78
N GLY A 37 5.23 -3.42 20.61
CA GLY A 37 3.87 -2.94 20.75
C GLY A 37 2.99 -3.94 21.50
N ASP A 38 1.99 -3.44 22.21
CA ASP A 38 0.96 -4.23 22.87
C ASP A 38 -0.39 -3.49 22.85
N GLY A 39 -1.41 -4.09 22.26
CA GLY A 39 -2.70 -3.44 22.01
C GLY A 39 -2.54 -2.13 21.25
N VAL A 40 -2.87 -1.02 21.88
CA VAL A 40 -2.77 0.34 21.30
C VAL A 40 -1.50 1.10 21.76
N ARG A 41 -0.56 0.41 22.37
CA ARG A 41 0.65 1.01 22.92
C ARG A 41 1.88 0.58 22.17
N LEU A 42 2.79 1.52 21.97
CA LEU A 42 4.14 1.30 21.45
C LEU A 42 5.16 1.67 22.52
N TYR A 43 6.28 1.03 22.48
CA TYR A 43 7.41 1.27 23.38
C TYR A 43 8.67 1.44 22.55
N ASP A 44 9.47 2.44 22.89
CA ASP A 44 10.76 2.63 22.27
C ASP A 44 11.86 1.77 22.92
N THR A 45 13.06 1.83 22.38
CA THR A 45 14.23 1.11 22.89
C THR A 45 14.66 1.55 24.28
N ASP A 46 14.24 2.70 24.75
CA ASP A 46 14.51 3.21 26.11
C ASP A 46 13.37 2.86 27.08
N GLY A 47 12.33 2.17 26.60
CA GLY A 47 11.18 1.70 27.39
C GLY A 47 10.09 2.75 27.58
N LYS A 48 10.17 3.90 26.93
CA LYS A 48 9.13 4.92 27.00
C LYS A 48 7.89 4.47 26.24
N GLU A 49 6.73 4.66 26.85
CA GLU A 49 5.42 4.31 26.30
C GLU A 49 4.83 5.45 25.45
N TYR A 50 4.16 5.06 24.36
CA TYR A 50 3.42 5.94 23.47
C TYR A 50 2.04 5.33 23.19
N LEU A 51 0.99 6.15 23.16
CA LEU A 51 -0.31 5.76 22.61
C LEU A 51 -0.25 5.90 21.08
N ASP A 52 -0.57 4.83 20.39
CA ASP A 52 -0.51 4.80 18.92
C ASP A 52 -1.88 5.17 18.31
N PHE A 53 -2.02 6.42 17.92
CA PHE A 53 -3.15 6.91 17.11
C PHE A 53 -2.88 6.83 15.60
N GLY A 54 -1.69 6.43 15.18
CA GLY A 54 -1.30 6.33 13.78
C GLY A 54 -1.59 4.97 13.17
N ALA A 55 -1.53 3.90 13.99
CA ALA A 55 -1.76 2.51 13.59
C ALA A 55 -1.05 2.12 12.27
N GLY A 56 0.21 2.57 12.07
CA GLY A 56 0.93 2.34 10.82
C GLY A 56 0.25 2.96 9.59
N ILE A 57 -0.37 4.12 9.73
CA ILE A 57 -1.25 4.79 8.75
C ILE A 57 -2.53 3.94 8.53
N ALA A 58 -3.21 3.65 9.63
CA ALA A 58 -4.49 2.93 9.71
C ALA A 58 -4.49 1.47 9.18
N VAL A 59 -3.33 0.83 9.07
CA VAL A 59 -3.23 -0.56 8.58
C VAL A 59 -3.16 -1.59 9.71
N PHE A 60 -2.90 -1.19 10.95
CA PHE A 60 -2.77 -2.07 12.11
C PHE A 60 -4.01 -2.04 13.01
N ALA A 61 -5.18 -2.27 12.40
CA ALA A 61 -6.50 -2.11 13.03
C ALA A 61 -6.75 -3.05 14.23
N LEU A 62 -6.08 -4.20 14.29
CA LEU A 62 -6.21 -5.17 15.39
C LEU A 62 -5.35 -4.80 16.62
N GLY A 63 -4.53 -3.78 16.51
CA GLY A 63 -3.51 -3.44 17.50
C GLY A 63 -2.33 -4.41 17.49
N TYR A 64 -1.34 -4.11 18.30
CA TYR A 64 -0.10 -4.88 18.40
C TYR A 64 -0.27 -6.10 19.30
N ASN A 65 0.50 -7.14 19.02
CA ASN A 65 0.56 -8.37 19.83
C ASN A 65 -0.82 -9.06 20.01
N ASN A 66 -1.72 -8.95 19.03
CA ASN A 66 -2.97 -9.69 19.06
C ASN A 66 -2.67 -11.20 18.97
N LYS A 67 -3.04 -11.93 20.02
CA LYS A 67 -2.66 -13.33 20.16
C LYS A 67 -3.25 -14.22 19.07
N GLU A 68 -4.53 -14.04 18.76
CA GLU A 68 -5.24 -14.86 17.76
C GLU A 68 -4.63 -14.65 16.37
N TYR A 69 -4.40 -13.39 15.98
CA TYR A 69 -3.75 -13.04 14.73
C TYR A 69 -2.33 -13.60 14.63
N ASN A 70 -1.53 -13.42 15.68
CA ASN A 70 -0.14 -13.89 15.71
C ASN A 70 -0.06 -15.43 15.63
N ASP A 71 -0.93 -16.14 16.32
CA ASP A 71 -0.93 -17.60 16.32
C ASP A 71 -1.38 -18.15 14.97
N ALA A 72 -2.37 -17.52 14.32
CA ALA A 72 -2.78 -17.88 12.97
C ALA A 72 -1.66 -17.71 11.95
N LEU A 73 -0.91 -16.59 12.02
CA LEU A 73 0.25 -16.36 11.15
C LEU A 73 1.36 -17.39 11.38
N LYS A 74 1.71 -17.70 12.63
CA LYS A 74 2.73 -18.70 12.97
C LYS A 74 2.35 -20.07 12.42
N ALA A 75 1.10 -20.49 12.64
CA ALA A 75 0.61 -21.76 12.12
C ALA A 75 0.64 -21.83 10.58
N GLN A 76 0.34 -20.72 9.90
CA GLN A 76 0.41 -20.68 8.45
C GLN A 76 1.85 -20.68 7.92
N ILE A 77 2.78 -20.01 8.61
CA ILE A 77 4.22 -20.04 8.28
C ILE A 77 4.76 -21.48 8.35
N ASP A 78 4.41 -22.22 9.40
CA ASP A 78 4.83 -23.62 9.56
C ASP A 78 4.20 -24.56 8.53
N LYS A 79 3.05 -24.18 7.96
CA LYS A 79 2.31 -24.99 6.99
C LYS A 79 2.72 -24.72 5.55
N LEU A 80 2.65 -23.47 5.11
CA LEU A 80 2.92 -23.08 3.71
C LEU A 80 3.03 -21.56 3.59
N ILE A 81 4.18 -21.07 3.14
CA ILE A 81 4.43 -19.63 3.01
C ILE A 81 4.06 -19.10 1.62
N HIS A 82 4.50 -19.78 0.55
CA HIS A 82 4.37 -19.28 -0.82
C HIS A 82 4.27 -20.42 -1.84
N THR A 83 3.44 -20.23 -2.88
CA THR A 83 3.26 -21.20 -3.98
C THR A 83 3.25 -20.58 -5.37
N SER A 84 3.46 -19.28 -5.51
CA SER A 84 3.18 -18.49 -6.73
C SER A 84 1.71 -18.54 -7.19
N ASN A 85 1.38 -17.75 -8.21
CA ASN A 85 0.03 -17.73 -8.82
C ASN A 85 -0.22 -18.89 -9.81
N LEU A 86 0.75 -19.80 -9.98
CA LEU A 86 0.57 -21.00 -10.83
C LEU A 86 -0.25 -22.09 -10.13
N TYR A 87 -0.42 -21.98 -8.81
CA TYR A 87 -1.15 -22.96 -8.01
C TYR A 87 -2.21 -22.29 -7.15
N TYR A 88 -3.28 -23.01 -6.87
CA TYR A 88 -4.27 -22.59 -5.89
C TYR A 88 -3.75 -22.88 -4.48
N ASN A 89 -4.12 -22.00 -3.53
CA ASN A 89 -3.88 -22.22 -2.10
C ASN A 89 -5.11 -21.81 -1.28
N VAL A 90 -5.32 -22.50 -0.17
CA VAL A 90 -6.53 -22.32 0.65
C VAL A 90 -6.66 -20.91 1.20
N PRO A 91 -5.64 -20.31 1.86
CA PRO A 91 -5.80 -18.98 2.47
C PRO A 91 -6.18 -17.88 1.47
N ALA A 92 -5.61 -17.88 0.27
CA ALA A 92 -5.93 -16.87 -0.74
C ALA A 92 -7.39 -16.98 -1.22
N ILE A 93 -7.89 -18.21 -1.39
CA ILE A 93 -9.27 -18.45 -1.83
C ILE A 93 -10.28 -18.09 -0.74
N GLU A 94 -10.01 -18.44 0.51
CA GLU A 94 -10.86 -18.07 1.65
C GLU A 94 -10.88 -16.55 1.86
N ALA A 95 -9.74 -15.88 1.74
CA ALA A 95 -9.66 -14.42 1.80
C ALA A 95 -10.45 -13.77 0.66
N ALA A 96 -10.30 -14.26 -0.58
CA ALA A 96 -11.05 -13.74 -1.73
C ALA A 96 -12.57 -13.90 -1.52
N LYS A 97 -13.03 -15.04 -1.02
CA LYS A 97 -14.44 -15.27 -0.70
C LYS A 97 -14.96 -14.24 0.29
N LYS A 98 -14.28 -14.05 1.41
CA LYS A 98 -14.69 -13.08 2.45
C LYS A 98 -14.72 -11.64 1.93
N VAL A 99 -13.72 -11.23 1.14
CA VAL A 99 -13.65 -9.87 0.56
C VAL A 99 -14.79 -9.65 -0.44
N VAL A 100 -15.07 -10.64 -1.28
CA VAL A 100 -16.17 -10.59 -2.27
C VAL A 100 -17.53 -10.52 -1.57
N GLU A 101 -17.75 -11.35 -0.55
CA GLU A 101 -18.99 -11.34 0.25
C GLU A 101 -19.19 -9.98 0.96
N ALA A 102 -18.13 -9.42 1.56
CA ALA A 102 -18.21 -8.16 2.29
C ALA A 102 -18.38 -6.93 1.37
N SER A 103 -17.79 -6.96 0.18
CA SER A 103 -17.81 -5.83 -0.77
C SER A 103 -19.02 -5.82 -1.70
N GLY A 104 -19.70 -6.94 -1.87
CA GLY A 104 -20.76 -7.13 -2.89
C GLY A 104 -20.22 -7.20 -4.32
N LEU A 105 -18.91 -7.15 -4.53
CA LEU A 105 -18.27 -7.32 -5.83
C LEU A 105 -18.13 -8.81 -6.18
N LYS A 106 -17.83 -9.11 -7.43
CA LYS A 106 -17.82 -10.52 -7.91
C LYS A 106 -16.44 -11.19 -7.82
N LYS A 107 -15.37 -10.42 -7.82
CA LYS A 107 -13.98 -10.94 -7.86
C LYS A 107 -13.04 -10.03 -7.09
N ALA A 108 -11.99 -10.60 -6.53
CA ALA A 108 -10.89 -9.91 -5.87
C ALA A 108 -9.58 -10.12 -6.64
N PHE A 109 -8.72 -9.12 -6.60
CA PHE A 109 -7.36 -9.17 -7.11
C PHE A 109 -6.42 -8.71 -6.01
N PHE A 110 -5.53 -9.59 -5.57
CA PHE A 110 -4.58 -9.31 -4.50
C PHE A 110 -3.24 -8.84 -5.04
N THR A 111 -2.67 -7.87 -4.37
CA THR A 111 -1.36 -7.28 -4.67
C THR A 111 -0.58 -7.06 -3.37
N ASN A 112 0.71 -6.70 -3.47
CA ASN A 112 1.55 -6.48 -2.29
C ASN A 112 1.39 -5.08 -1.67
N SER A 113 0.79 -4.15 -2.39
CA SER A 113 0.64 -2.76 -1.93
C SER A 113 -0.55 -2.05 -2.57
N GLY A 114 -0.99 -0.94 -1.95
CA GLY A 114 -2.00 -0.06 -2.54
C GLY A 114 -1.56 0.52 -3.89
N ALA A 115 -0.28 0.86 -4.06
CA ALA A 115 0.24 1.32 -5.34
C ALA A 115 0.08 0.27 -6.45
N GLU A 116 0.39 -0.99 -6.17
CA GLU A 116 0.18 -2.10 -7.10
C GLU A 116 -1.30 -2.36 -7.39
N ALA A 117 -2.17 -2.17 -6.40
CA ALA A 117 -3.61 -2.28 -6.61
C ALA A 117 -4.12 -1.20 -7.58
N ILE A 118 -3.65 0.03 -7.45
CA ILE A 118 -3.95 1.12 -8.39
C ILE A 118 -3.37 0.87 -9.78
N GLU A 119 -2.13 0.39 -9.88
CA GLU A 119 -1.55 -0.05 -11.16
C GLU A 119 -2.39 -1.14 -11.82
N GLY A 120 -2.84 -2.12 -11.04
CA GLY A 120 -3.75 -3.17 -11.49
C GLY A 120 -5.09 -2.60 -11.98
N ALA A 121 -5.70 -1.71 -11.23
CA ALA A 121 -6.97 -1.06 -11.59
C ALA A 121 -6.85 -0.25 -12.89
N LEU A 122 -5.80 0.56 -13.02
CA LEU A 122 -5.51 1.33 -14.22
C LEU A 122 -5.36 0.42 -15.46
N LYS A 123 -4.58 -0.65 -15.33
CA LYS A 123 -4.36 -1.61 -16.42
C LYS A 123 -5.64 -2.37 -16.78
N MET A 124 -6.43 -2.78 -15.79
CA MET A 124 -7.71 -3.46 -16.03
C MET A 124 -8.70 -2.56 -16.74
N ALA A 125 -8.82 -1.30 -16.34
CA ALA A 125 -9.71 -0.32 -16.99
C ALA A 125 -9.32 -0.09 -18.45
N LYS A 126 -8.03 0.17 -18.72
CA LYS A 126 -7.52 0.35 -20.09
C LYS A 126 -7.66 -0.92 -20.93
N ARG A 127 -7.40 -2.09 -20.35
CA ARG A 127 -7.54 -3.37 -21.06
C ARG A 127 -8.99 -3.66 -21.42
N TYR A 128 -9.91 -3.44 -20.49
CA TYR A 128 -11.35 -3.62 -20.74
C TYR A 128 -11.84 -2.71 -21.86
N ALA A 129 -11.43 -1.44 -21.86
CA ALA A 129 -11.80 -0.49 -22.91
C ALA A 129 -11.21 -0.90 -24.27
N TYR A 130 -9.93 -1.28 -24.30
CA TYR A 130 -9.29 -1.78 -25.52
C TYR A 130 -9.98 -3.04 -26.08
N ASP A 131 -10.39 -3.96 -25.24
CA ASP A 131 -11.08 -5.18 -25.71
C ASP A 131 -12.47 -4.85 -26.29
N ARG A 132 -13.12 -3.77 -25.83
CA ARG A 132 -14.39 -3.28 -26.32
C ARG A 132 -14.29 -2.65 -27.73
N ASP A 133 -13.30 -1.79 -27.95
CA ASP A 133 -13.28 -0.92 -29.16
C ASP A 133 -11.94 -0.98 -29.94
N LYS A 134 -10.95 -1.75 -29.48
CA LYS A 134 -9.61 -1.91 -30.07
C LYS A 134 -8.80 -0.61 -30.17
N ASN A 135 -9.19 0.41 -29.39
CA ASN A 135 -8.48 1.67 -29.28
C ASN A 135 -7.66 1.69 -27.96
N SER A 136 -6.46 2.24 -27.99
CA SER A 136 -5.60 2.41 -26.80
C SER A 136 -5.62 3.84 -26.23
N ASP A 137 -6.27 4.78 -26.93
CA ASP A 137 -6.37 6.19 -26.52
C ASP A 137 -7.54 6.42 -25.56
N HIS A 138 -7.45 5.85 -24.37
CA HIS A 138 -8.45 5.99 -23.33
C HIS A 138 -7.99 6.86 -22.17
N GLU A 139 -8.95 7.58 -21.57
CA GLU A 139 -8.75 8.50 -20.46
C GLU A 139 -9.30 7.95 -19.15
N VAL A 140 -8.62 8.33 -18.05
CA VAL A 140 -9.03 8.01 -16.68
C VAL A 140 -9.22 9.32 -15.92
N ILE A 141 -10.29 9.41 -15.14
CA ILE A 141 -10.55 10.54 -14.25
C ILE A 141 -10.14 10.13 -12.83
N ALA A 142 -9.22 10.89 -12.25
CA ALA A 142 -8.82 10.82 -10.85
C ALA A 142 -9.25 12.09 -10.10
N MET A 143 -9.07 12.13 -8.79
CA MET A 143 -9.47 13.29 -7.98
C MET A 143 -8.28 14.18 -7.65
N ASN A 144 -8.47 15.49 -7.67
CA ASN A 144 -7.53 16.43 -7.11
C ASN A 144 -7.27 16.10 -5.62
N HIS A 145 -6.07 16.33 -5.16
CA HIS A 145 -5.60 16.04 -3.80
C HIS A 145 -5.67 14.56 -3.39
N SER A 146 -5.80 13.64 -4.36
CA SER A 146 -5.74 12.21 -4.11
C SER A 146 -4.31 11.73 -3.86
N PHE A 147 -4.19 10.55 -3.23
CA PHE A 147 -2.94 9.82 -3.14
C PHE A 147 -3.17 8.36 -3.57
N HIS A 148 -2.49 7.94 -4.63
CA HIS A 148 -2.64 6.60 -5.21
C HIS A 148 -1.37 5.75 -5.12
N GLY A 149 -0.24 6.34 -4.78
CA GLY A 149 1.02 5.62 -4.62
C GLY A 149 2.20 6.33 -5.27
N ARG A 150 3.36 5.67 -5.25
CA ARG A 150 4.64 6.25 -5.69
C ARG A 150 5.25 5.55 -6.91
N THR A 151 4.61 4.52 -7.47
CA THR A 151 4.95 3.97 -8.78
C THR A 151 4.54 4.96 -9.87
N MET A 152 5.15 4.91 -11.04
CA MET A 152 4.90 5.93 -12.08
C MET A 152 3.44 5.99 -12.53
N GLY A 153 2.74 4.86 -12.65
CA GLY A 153 1.33 4.84 -12.98
C GLY A 153 0.44 5.34 -11.83
N ALA A 154 0.68 4.92 -10.60
CA ALA A 154 -0.04 5.42 -9.43
C ALA A 154 0.24 6.91 -9.17
N LEU A 155 1.48 7.36 -9.42
CA LEU A 155 1.86 8.77 -9.33
C LEU A 155 1.12 9.62 -10.37
N ALA A 156 0.97 9.12 -11.59
CA ALA A 156 0.22 9.82 -12.64
C ALA A 156 -1.25 10.05 -12.26
N LEU A 157 -1.85 9.16 -11.43
CA LEU A 157 -3.20 9.29 -10.90
C LEU A 157 -3.28 10.11 -9.59
N THR A 158 -2.14 10.44 -8.98
CA THR A 158 -2.09 11.22 -7.75
C THR A 158 -2.26 12.70 -8.06
N GLY A 159 -3.39 13.28 -7.69
CA GLY A 159 -3.79 14.66 -8.01
C GLY A 159 -3.05 15.73 -7.20
N ASN A 160 -1.71 15.72 -7.27
CA ASN A 160 -0.84 16.67 -6.59
C ASN A 160 0.42 16.93 -7.44
N SER A 161 0.50 18.13 -8.02
CA SER A 161 1.61 18.54 -8.89
C SER A 161 2.96 18.50 -8.20
N HIS A 162 3.03 18.82 -6.92
CA HIS A 162 4.28 18.78 -6.15
C HIS A 162 4.92 17.37 -6.15
N TYR A 163 4.12 16.32 -6.14
CA TYR A 163 4.66 14.96 -6.23
C TYR A 163 5.00 14.52 -7.65
N GLN A 164 4.33 15.08 -8.66
CA GLN A 164 4.49 14.67 -10.06
C GLN A 164 5.65 15.40 -10.77
N GLU A 165 5.84 16.68 -10.48
CA GLU A 165 6.74 17.58 -11.20
C GLU A 165 8.16 17.04 -11.36
N PRO A 166 8.83 16.47 -10.33
CA PRO A 166 10.19 15.96 -10.47
C PRO A 166 10.30 14.70 -11.37
N PHE A 167 9.19 14.06 -11.70
CA PHE A 167 9.14 12.75 -12.38
C PHE A 167 8.43 12.79 -13.74
N GLY A 168 8.16 13.99 -14.26
CA GLY A 168 7.52 14.15 -15.56
C GLY A 168 8.41 13.71 -16.75
N PRO A 169 7.78 13.44 -17.92
CA PRO A 169 6.35 13.54 -18.17
C PRO A 169 5.57 12.34 -17.58
N MET A 170 4.37 12.61 -17.07
CA MET A 170 3.47 11.56 -16.60
C MET A 170 2.83 10.80 -17.77
N ILE A 171 2.29 9.61 -17.50
CA ILE A 171 1.48 8.89 -18.49
C ILE A 171 0.29 9.75 -18.93
N SER A 172 0.01 9.78 -20.22
CA SER A 172 -1.06 10.57 -20.82
C SER A 172 -2.45 10.00 -20.53
N GLY A 173 -3.48 10.86 -20.74
CA GLY A 173 -4.88 10.45 -20.62
C GLY A 173 -5.40 10.43 -19.18
N ILE A 174 -4.74 11.11 -18.25
CA ILE A 174 -5.26 11.30 -16.89
C ILE A 174 -5.82 12.71 -16.76
N LYS A 175 -7.05 12.80 -16.25
CA LYS A 175 -7.76 14.05 -15.93
C LYS A 175 -8.10 14.09 -14.46
N PHE A 176 -8.18 15.29 -13.89
CA PHE A 176 -8.46 15.47 -12.45
C PHE A 176 -9.75 16.24 -12.23
N ALA A 177 -10.65 15.64 -11.47
CA ALA A 177 -11.88 16.24 -10.99
C ALA A 177 -11.74 16.74 -9.56
N GLU A 178 -12.60 17.68 -9.17
CA GLU A 178 -12.69 18.12 -7.79
C GLU A 178 -13.36 17.04 -6.92
N PHE A 179 -12.73 16.75 -5.76
CA PHE A 179 -13.26 15.77 -4.83
C PHE A 179 -14.65 16.21 -4.31
N ASN A 180 -15.58 15.26 -4.21
CA ASN A 180 -16.96 15.48 -3.77
C ASN A 180 -17.76 16.47 -4.65
N ASN A 181 -17.36 16.65 -5.90
CA ASN A 181 -18.06 17.50 -6.88
C ASN A 181 -18.41 16.67 -8.12
N LEU A 182 -19.65 16.14 -8.16
CA LEU A 182 -20.12 15.30 -9.25
C LEU A 182 -20.16 16.03 -10.60
N ASP A 183 -20.43 17.32 -10.61
CA ASP A 183 -20.49 18.10 -11.84
C ASP A 183 -19.11 18.32 -12.45
N SER A 184 -18.06 18.43 -11.62
CA SER A 184 -16.66 18.40 -12.06
C SER A 184 -16.33 17.08 -12.77
N VAL A 185 -16.78 15.95 -12.24
CA VAL A 185 -16.58 14.64 -12.89
C VAL A 185 -17.32 14.57 -14.22
N LYS A 186 -18.61 14.95 -14.24
CA LYS A 186 -19.44 14.95 -15.46
C LYS A 186 -18.84 15.80 -16.59
N ALA A 187 -18.26 16.95 -16.25
CA ALA A 187 -17.64 17.85 -17.22
C ALA A 187 -16.40 17.24 -17.91
N LEU A 188 -15.74 16.27 -17.28
CA LEU A 188 -14.56 15.59 -17.81
C LEU A 188 -14.88 14.31 -18.59
N ILE A 189 -16.08 13.74 -18.41
CA ILE A 189 -16.49 12.51 -19.10
C ILE A 189 -16.64 12.78 -20.59
N ASN A 190 -16.07 11.92 -21.40
CA ASN A 190 -16.20 11.92 -22.85
C ASN A 190 -16.10 10.49 -23.42
N GLU A 191 -16.12 10.35 -24.73
CA GLU A 191 -16.06 9.04 -25.41
C GLU A 191 -14.81 8.21 -25.10
N LYS A 192 -13.71 8.86 -24.71
CA LYS A 192 -12.46 8.19 -24.36
C LYS A 192 -12.42 7.76 -22.89
N THR A 193 -13.32 8.23 -22.06
CA THR A 193 -13.31 7.92 -20.63
C THR A 193 -13.58 6.45 -20.39
N CYS A 194 -12.61 5.74 -19.76
CA CYS A 194 -12.74 4.32 -19.47
C CYS A 194 -12.87 4.00 -17.97
N ALA A 195 -12.51 4.96 -17.07
CA ALA A 195 -12.62 4.80 -15.62
C ALA A 195 -12.60 6.16 -14.91
#